data_6c14001196527fa53b9f76bb036cdddb
#
_entry.id   6c14001196527fa53b9f76bb036cdddb
#
_cell.length_a   1.000
_cell.length_b   1.000
_cell.length_c   1.000
_cell.angle_alpha   90.00
_cell.angle_beta   90.00
_cell.angle_gamma   90.00
#
_symmetry.space_group_name_H-M   'P 1'
#
loop_
_entity.id
_entity.type
_entity.pdbx_description
1 polymer ?
#
loop_
_entity_poly.entity_id
_entity_poly.type
_entity_poly.pdbx_seq_one_letter_code
_entity_poly.pdbx_strand_id
1 'polypeptide(L)'
;MTQDLNLPGPETDFIATFGNGEPHTLFGHGFAGAIRDTRPFGTGITGTKHFLHLPGHGGRPSPGPGWNYGQIAEVLAQALTSTSATQALGVSMSAGGLLRLLSTGHPVTQNLEKVALVLPASFTGFSAEVAETNRAHLEKLRELSAAGDVESITDLMLSREPAEVAELLPARAWTKTKAENLVNTDMSDGLGLALEIAVDASSGDDPLGTLARFPGEVLVLTHDDDPAHPVEVAEAVVAAISDSRLEVLPAGSILWRGRHEVRRILGEFFG
;
A
#
# COMPACT_ATOMS: atom_id res chain seq x y z
N MET A 1 -17.40 7.55 -19.60
CA MET A 1 -17.47 8.95 -19.14
C MET A 1 -16.52 9.03 -17.97
N THR A 2 -15.27 9.41 -18.22
CA THR A 2 -14.29 9.72 -17.18
C THR A 2 -14.77 10.99 -16.48
N GLN A 3 -15.17 10.90 -15.22
CA GLN A 3 -15.34 12.07 -14.39
C GLN A 3 -13.97 12.70 -14.23
N ASP A 4 -13.79 13.92 -14.69
CA ASP A 4 -12.62 14.73 -14.37
C ASP A 4 -12.54 14.87 -12.86
N LEU A 5 -11.60 14.13 -12.27
CA LEU A 5 -11.27 14.26 -10.85
C LEU A 5 -10.66 15.66 -10.69
N ASN A 6 -11.41 16.55 -10.07
CA ASN A 6 -10.93 17.89 -9.72
C ASN A 6 -9.95 17.75 -8.54
N LEU A 7 -8.75 17.24 -8.82
CA LEU A 7 -7.69 17.09 -7.82
C LEU A 7 -7.15 18.50 -7.51
N PRO A 8 -7.22 18.96 -6.25
CA PRO A 8 -6.76 20.28 -5.89
C PRO A 8 -5.21 20.35 -5.87
N GLY A 9 -4.65 21.22 -6.66
CA GLY A 9 -3.24 21.59 -6.64
C GLY A 9 -2.29 20.65 -7.39
N PRO A 10 -1.03 21.04 -7.63
CA PRO A 10 -0.04 20.16 -8.23
C PRO A 10 0.30 19.02 -7.27
N GLU A 11 0.39 17.79 -7.78
CA GLU A 11 0.77 16.57 -7.03
C GLU A 11 2.06 16.75 -6.22
N THR A 12 2.94 17.63 -6.64
CA THR A 12 4.22 17.94 -5.98
C THR A 12 4.08 18.47 -4.55
N ASP A 13 2.96 19.10 -4.19
CA ASP A 13 2.74 19.67 -2.84
C ASP A 13 2.60 18.59 -1.76
N PHE A 14 2.31 17.34 -2.17
CA PHE A 14 2.13 16.20 -1.28
C PHE A 14 3.27 15.19 -1.37
N ILE A 15 4.38 15.56 -2.01
CA ILE A 15 5.57 14.72 -2.17
C ILE A 15 6.74 15.33 -1.41
N ALA A 16 7.30 14.56 -0.47
CA ALA A 16 8.54 14.91 0.20
C ALA A 16 9.72 14.21 -0.46
N THR A 17 10.69 14.98 -0.93
CA THR A 17 11.88 14.47 -1.65
C THR A 17 13.12 14.49 -0.78
N PHE A 18 13.90 13.40 -0.82
CA PHE A 18 15.15 13.22 -0.08
C PHE A 18 16.21 12.53 -0.95
N GLY A 19 17.48 12.85 -0.71
CA GLY A 19 18.58 12.31 -1.51
C GLY A 19 18.81 13.12 -2.79
N ASN A 20 19.63 12.60 -3.67
CA ASN A 20 19.96 13.21 -4.97
C ASN A 20 20.48 12.17 -5.95
N GLY A 21 20.42 12.48 -7.23
CA GLY A 21 20.89 11.61 -8.33
C GLY A 21 19.92 10.49 -8.64
N GLU A 22 20.31 9.70 -9.62
CA GLU A 22 19.57 8.52 -10.10
C GLU A 22 19.88 7.27 -9.24
N PRO A 23 18.99 6.30 -9.20
CA PRO A 23 17.62 6.33 -9.74
C PRO A 23 16.65 7.16 -8.88
N HIS A 24 15.49 7.48 -9.44
CA HIS A 24 14.38 8.08 -8.72
C HIS A 24 13.39 7.00 -8.27
N THR A 25 13.08 6.92 -6.99
CA THR A 25 12.16 5.93 -6.40
C THR A 25 10.96 6.61 -5.75
N LEU A 26 9.74 6.23 -6.15
CA LEU A 26 8.49 6.67 -5.53
C LEU A 26 8.08 5.71 -4.40
N PHE A 27 7.70 6.26 -3.25
CA PHE A 27 7.21 5.51 -2.08
C PHE A 27 5.77 5.90 -1.77
N GLY A 28 4.86 4.91 -1.77
CA GLY A 28 3.46 5.07 -1.37
C GLY A 28 3.15 4.32 -0.07
N HIS A 29 2.42 4.97 0.84
CA HIS A 29 2.01 4.39 2.13
C HIS A 29 0.74 3.55 2.02
N GLY A 30 0.43 2.76 3.06
CA GLY A 30 -0.82 2.04 3.23
C GLY A 30 -1.95 2.93 3.79
N PHE A 31 -3.14 2.34 3.93
CA PHE A 31 -4.30 3.00 4.53
C PHE A 31 -3.99 3.54 5.94
N ALA A 32 -4.56 4.69 6.28
CA ALA A 32 -4.26 5.44 7.50
C ALA A 32 -2.76 5.75 7.71
N GLY A 33 -1.94 5.65 6.63
CA GLY A 33 -0.51 5.88 6.67
C GLY A 33 -0.11 7.32 6.43
N ALA A 34 1.20 7.54 6.49
CA ALA A 34 1.83 8.81 6.22
C ALA A 34 3.25 8.62 5.68
N ILE A 35 3.87 9.68 5.19
CA ILE A 35 5.28 9.68 4.73
C ILE A 35 6.22 9.11 5.80
N ARG A 36 6.00 9.43 7.09
CA ARG A 36 6.83 8.90 8.19
C ARG A 36 6.85 7.38 8.28
N ASP A 37 5.78 6.71 7.83
CA ASP A 37 5.64 5.26 7.88
C ASP A 37 6.44 4.58 6.75
N THR A 38 6.60 5.25 5.61
CA THR A 38 7.33 4.75 4.44
C THR A 38 8.79 5.17 4.41
N ARG A 39 9.18 6.26 5.07
CA ARG A 39 10.58 6.71 5.13
C ARG A 39 11.59 5.64 5.55
N PRO A 40 11.29 4.77 6.54
CA PRO A 40 12.20 3.69 6.91
C PRO A 40 12.56 2.73 5.76
N PHE A 41 11.64 2.50 4.82
CA PHE A 41 11.88 1.64 3.65
C PHE A 41 12.92 2.25 2.68
N GLY A 42 13.00 3.57 2.60
CA GLY A 42 14.01 4.26 1.78
C GLY A 42 15.41 4.32 2.40
N THR A 43 15.60 3.76 3.61
CA THR A 43 16.92 3.77 4.25
C THR A 43 17.85 2.75 3.61
N GLY A 44 18.99 3.21 3.10
CA GLY A 44 19.96 2.35 2.41
C GLY A 44 19.73 2.21 0.89
N ILE A 45 18.65 2.79 0.38
CA ILE A 45 18.40 2.88 -1.06
C ILE A 45 19.12 4.12 -1.60
N THR A 46 19.84 3.99 -2.71
CA THR A 46 20.56 5.07 -3.39
C THR A 46 19.62 6.00 -4.15
N GLY A 47 20.13 7.09 -4.68
CA GLY A 47 19.39 8.01 -5.54
C GLY A 47 18.39 8.93 -4.81
N THR A 48 17.45 9.45 -5.58
CA THR A 48 16.42 10.39 -5.12
C THR A 48 15.14 9.62 -4.72
N LYS A 49 14.65 9.90 -3.51
CA LYS A 49 13.47 9.24 -2.92
C LYS A 49 12.33 10.23 -2.78
N HIS A 50 11.19 9.89 -3.36
CA HIS A 50 9.96 10.67 -3.36
C HIS A 50 8.89 9.95 -2.53
N PHE A 51 8.49 10.54 -1.40
CA PHE A 51 7.49 9.98 -0.50
C PHE A 51 6.16 10.71 -0.68
N LEU A 52 5.14 10.01 -1.12
CA LEU A 52 3.83 10.56 -1.46
C LEU A 52 2.86 10.47 -0.28
N HIS A 53 2.09 11.53 -0.01
CA HIS A 53 0.84 11.45 0.72
C HIS A 53 -0.32 11.21 -0.27
N LEU A 54 -1.03 10.10 -0.12
CA LEU A 54 -2.24 9.83 -0.89
C LEU A 54 -3.40 10.76 -0.47
N PRO A 55 -4.40 11.01 -1.32
CA PRO A 55 -5.61 11.74 -0.94
C PRO A 55 -6.23 11.23 0.36
N GLY A 56 -6.76 12.13 1.17
CA GLY A 56 -7.28 11.83 2.51
C GLY A 56 -6.21 11.64 3.59
N HIS A 57 -4.91 11.74 3.27
CA HIS A 57 -3.81 11.48 4.20
C HIS A 57 -2.85 12.68 4.28
N GLY A 58 -2.20 12.84 5.43
CA GLY A 58 -1.14 13.85 5.62
C GLY A 58 -1.59 15.29 5.36
N GLY A 59 -2.87 15.60 5.60
CA GLY A 59 -3.46 16.90 5.33
C GLY A 59 -3.95 17.09 3.90
N ARG A 60 -3.76 16.12 3.03
CA ARG A 60 -4.33 16.13 1.68
C ARG A 60 -5.84 15.88 1.76
N PRO A 61 -6.68 16.67 1.03
CA PRO A 61 -8.12 16.49 1.04
C PRO A 61 -8.55 15.06 0.66
N SER A 62 -9.67 14.61 1.24
CA SER A 62 -10.31 13.36 0.82
C SER A 62 -10.74 13.44 -0.65
N PRO A 63 -10.63 12.38 -1.43
CA PRO A 63 -11.10 12.35 -2.81
C PRO A 63 -12.63 12.27 -2.91
N GLY A 64 -13.30 12.03 -1.80
CA GLY A 64 -14.75 11.85 -1.73
C GLY A 64 -15.21 10.41 -1.90
N PRO A 65 -16.53 10.19 -1.96
CA PRO A 65 -17.11 8.85 -2.06
C PRO A 65 -16.72 8.15 -3.37
N GLY A 66 -16.57 6.83 -3.31
CA GLY A 66 -16.21 6.00 -4.46
C GLY A 66 -14.71 5.86 -4.71
N TRP A 67 -13.88 6.23 -3.73
CA TRP A 67 -12.45 5.98 -3.75
C TRP A 67 -12.14 4.49 -3.95
N ASN A 68 -11.35 4.18 -4.97
CA ASN A 68 -11.07 2.81 -5.40
C ASN A 68 -9.63 2.66 -5.93
N TYR A 69 -9.20 1.42 -6.18
CA TYR A 69 -7.83 1.15 -6.65
C TYR A 69 -7.51 1.77 -8.02
N GLY A 70 -8.50 1.99 -8.88
CA GLY A 70 -8.29 2.70 -10.13
C GLY A 70 -7.88 4.16 -9.91
N GLN A 71 -8.51 4.82 -8.94
CA GLN A 71 -8.17 6.20 -8.57
C GLN A 71 -6.83 6.30 -7.85
N ILE A 72 -6.50 5.33 -6.98
CA ILE A 72 -5.16 5.25 -6.36
C ILE A 72 -4.09 5.07 -7.43
N ALA A 73 -4.34 4.20 -8.41
CA ALA A 73 -3.45 3.97 -9.54
C ALA A 73 -3.18 5.26 -10.32
N GLU A 74 -4.22 6.04 -10.61
CA GLU A 74 -4.08 7.33 -11.31
C GLU A 74 -3.23 8.33 -10.52
N VAL A 75 -3.44 8.44 -9.20
CA VAL A 75 -2.61 9.29 -8.34
C VAL A 75 -1.15 8.85 -8.35
N LEU A 76 -0.89 7.54 -8.29
CA LEU A 76 0.48 7.00 -8.39
C LEU A 76 1.09 7.27 -9.77
N ALA A 77 0.32 7.14 -10.86
CA ALA A 77 0.80 7.44 -12.21
C ALA A 77 1.22 8.90 -12.37
N GLN A 78 0.43 9.82 -11.83
CA GLN A 78 0.75 11.24 -11.83
C GLN A 78 2.02 11.53 -11.00
N ALA A 79 2.16 10.90 -9.83
CA ALA A 79 3.34 11.05 -8.99
C ALA A 79 4.60 10.47 -9.67
N LEU A 80 4.52 9.29 -10.29
CA LEU A 80 5.61 8.68 -11.07
C LEU A 80 6.05 9.61 -12.21
N THR A 81 5.09 10.17 -12.93
CA THR A 81 5.37 11.10 -14.04
C THR A 81 6.03 12.39 -13.55
N SER A 82 5.47 13.02 -12.51
CA SER A 82 5.98 14.31 -11.99
C SER A 82 7.36 14.21 -11.34
N THR A 83 7.72 13.03 -10.81
CA THR A 83 9.02 12.78 -10.19
C THR A 83 10.03 12.12 -11.13
N SER A 84 9.63 11.73 -12.33
CA SER A 84 10.44 10.93 -13.28
C SER A 84 10.95 9.64 -12.63
N ALA A 85 10.19 9.05 -11.70
CA ALA A 85 10.62 7.87 -10.99
C ALA A 85 10.56 6.63 -11.89
N THR A 86 11.68 5.90 -11.95
CA THR A 86 11.80 4.60 -12.65
C THR A 86 11.67 3.42 -11.70
N GLN A 87 11.59 3.69 -10.41
CA GLN A 87 11.41 2.68 -9.36
C GLN A 87 10.22 3.06 -8.47
N ALA A 88 9.50 2.06 -7.95
CA ALA A 88 8.38 2.30 -7.05
C ALA A 88 8.34 1.30 -5.90
N LEU A 89 7.93 1.76 -4.71
CA LEU A 89 7.57 0.93 -3.57
C LEU A 89 6.19 1.32 -3.08
N GLY A 90 5.27 0.37 -3.05
CA GLY A 90 3.94 0.53 -2.45
C GLY A 90 3.76 -0.36 -1.23
N VAL A 91 3.13 0.18 -0.18
CA VAL A 91 2.75 -0.57 1.01
C VAL A 91 1.23 -0.75 1.01
N SER A 92 0.74 -1.98 1.14
CA SER A 92 -0.69 -2.31 1.27
C SER A 92 -1.55 -1.61 0.21
N MET A 93 -2.30 -0.58 0.56
CA MET A 93 -3.14 0.20 -0.36
C MET A 93 -2.36 0.72 -1.58
N SER A 94 -1.15 1.27 -1.40
CA SER A 94 -0.33 1.69 -2.53
C SER A 94 0.21 0.52 -3.35
N ALA A 95 0.46 -0.63 -2.73
CA ALA A 95 0.81 -1.86 -3.46
C ALA A 95 -0.35 -2.29 -4.37
N GLY A 96 -1.59 -2.23 -3.88
CA GLY A 96 -2.79 -2.46 -4.70
C GLY A 96 -2.92 -1.48 -5.85
N GLY A 97 -2.66 -0.19 -5.61
CA GLY A 97 -2.63 0.82 -6.67
C GLY A 97 -1.57 0.57 -7.73
N LEU A 98 -0.36 0.15 -7.33
CA LEU A 98 0.69 -0.25 -8.28
C LEU A 98 0.28 -1.51 -9.07
N LEU A 99 -0.27 -2.53 -8.40
CA LEU A 99 -0.83 -3.71 -9.09
C LEU A 99 -1.88 -3.33 -10.13
N ARG A 100 -2.75 -2.36 -9.80
CA ARG A 100 -3.75 -1.85 -10.74
C ARG A 100 -3.12 -1.14 -11.93
N LEU A 101 -2.08 -0.33 -11.73
CA LEU A 101 -1.31 0.28 -12.84
C LEU A 101 -0.71 -0.77 -13.75
N LEU A 102 -0.04 -1.78 -13.17
CA LEU A 102 0.61 -2.85 -13.92
C LEU A 102 -0.41 -3.69 -14.70
N SER A 103 -1.55 -4.04 -14.09
CA SER A 103 -2.59 -4.89 -14.70
C SER A 103 -3.35 -4.21 -15.83
N THR A 104 -3.43 -2.88 -15.82
CA THR A 104 -4.07 -2.11 -16.91
C THR A 104 -3.09 -1.74 -18.01
N GLY A 105 -1.80 -2.02 -17.83
CA GLY A 105 -0.76 -1.61 -18.79
C GLY A 105 -0.70 -0.10 -18.99
N HIS A 106 -0.90 0.65 -17.89
CA HIS A 106 -0.85 2.12 -17.94
C HIS A 106 0.48 2.59 -18.55
N PRO A 107 0.49 3.59 -19.46
CA PRO A 107 1.72 4.00 -20.17
C PRO A 107 2.91 4.31 -19.27
N VAL A 108 2.69 4.83 -18.05
CA VAL A 108 3.76 5.12 -17.09
C VAL A 108 4.56 3.88 -16.68
N THR A 109 3.95 2.70 -16.73
CA THR A 109 4.60 1.44 -16.34
C THR A 109 5.72 1.02 -17.28
N GLN A 110 5.73 1.54 -18.52
CA GLN A 110 6.81 1.27 -19.48
C GLN A 110 8.16 1.88 -19.05
N ASN A 111 8.13 2.86 -18.15
CA ASN A 111 9.33 3.49 -17.60
C ASN A 111 9.75 2.88 -16.25
N LEU A 112 8.96 1.97 -15.70
CA LEU A 112 9.28 1.33 -14.43
C LEU A 112 10.24 0.14 -14.65
N GLU A 113 11.38 0.20 -13.98
CA GLU A 113 12.41 -0.83 -13.99
C GLU A 113 12.25 -1.80 -12.82
N LYS A 114 11.90 -1.27 -11.62
CA LYS A 114 11.76 -2.05 -10.39
C LYS A 114 10.54 -1.62 -9.58
N VAL A 115 9.76 -2.60 -9.13
CA VAL A 115 8.59 -2.37 -8.29
C VAL A 115 8.61 -3.26 -7.05
N ALA A 116 8.60 -2.70 -5.85
CA ALA A 116 8.44 -3.44 -4.61
C ALA A 116 6.99 -3.31 -4.09
N LEU A 117 6.34 -4.44 -3.89
CA LEU A 117 4.99 -4.57 -3.35
C LEU A 117 5.11 -5.12 -1.92
N VAL A 118 4.98 -4.23 -0.94
CA VAL A 118 5.11 -4.57 0.48
C VAL A 118 3.73 -4.78 1.07
N LEU A 119 3.47 -5.95 1.66
CA LEU A 119 2.15 -6.31 2.19
C LEU A 119 1.06 -6.05 1.13
N PRO A 120 1.05 -6.76 0.00
CA PRO A 120 0.18 -6.42 -1.12
C PRO A 120 -1.29 -6.47 -0.69
N ALA A 121 -2.07 -5.53 -1.20
CA ALA A 121 -3.52 -5.53 -1.03
C ALA A 121 -4.14 -6.76 -1.71
N SER A 122 -5.39 -7.05 -1.37
CA SER A 122 -6.10 -8.22 -1.93
C SER A 122 -5.99 -8.28 -3.45
N PHE A 123 -5.52 -9.42 -3.94
CA PHE A 123 -5.34 -9.70 -5.36
C PHE A 123 -6.37 -10.70 -5.89
N THR A 124 -6.75 -11.65 -5.05
CA THR A 124 -7.80 -12.64 -5.30
C THR A 124 -8.99 -12.37 -4.38
N GLY A 125 -10.18 -12.79 -4.78
CA GLY A 125 -11.37 -12.63 -3.95
C GLY A 125 -11.23 -13.36 -2.61
N PHE A 126 -11.92 -12.84 -1.60
CA PHE A 126 -12.05 -13.48 -0.30
C PHE A 126 -13.12 -14.56 -0.34
N SER A 127 -13.00 -15.58 0.51
CA SER A 127 -14.14 -16.46 0.81
C SER A 127 -15.27 -15.65 1.44
N ALA A 128 -16.51 -16.14 1.34
CA ALA A 128 -17.67 -15.44 1.92
C ALA A 128 -17.52 -15.21 3.43
N GLU A 129 -16.92 -16.15 4.15
CA GLU A 129 -16.68 -16.06 5.60
C GLU A 129 -15.65 -14.98 5.93
N VAL A 130 -14.53 -14.94 5.20
CA VAL A 130 -13.48 -13.91 5.37
C VAL A 130 -14.01 -12.53 5.01
N ALA A 131 -14.78 -12.42 3.92
CA ALA A 131 -15.38 -11.16 3.50
C ALA A 131 -16.36 -10.62 4.55
N GLU A 132 -17.18 -11.49 5.17
CA GLU A 132 -18.10 -11.09 6.23
C GLU A 132 -17.37 -10.64 7.50
N THR A 133 -16.35 -11.39 7.92
CA THR A 133 -15.51 -11.02 9.07
C THR A 133 -14.83 -9.66 8.84
N ASN A 134 -14.27 -9.43 7.64
CA ASN A 134 -13.67 -8.15 7.29
C ASN A 134 -14.70 -7.02 7.28
N ARG A 135 -15.90 -7.26 6.76
CA ARG A 135 -16.98 -6.26 6.74
C ARG A 135 -17.38 -5.85 8.15
N ALA A 136 -17.61 -6.81 9.04
CA ALA A 136 -17.95 -6.54 10.44
C ALA A 136 -16.84 -5.74 11.16
N HIS A 137 -15.56 -6.07 10.89
CA HIS A 137 -14.43 -5.34 11.42
C HIS A 137 -14.38 -3.88 10.92
N LEU A 138 -14.60 -3.66 9.63
CA LEU A 138 -14.62 -2.31 9.03
C LEU A 138 -15.79 -1.46 9.54
N GLU A 139 -16.96 -2.05 9.71
CA GLU A 139 -18.11 -1.37 10.31
C GLU A 139 -17.79 -0.92 11.72
N LYS A 140 -17.16 -1.79 12.52
CA LYS A 140 -16.76 -1.45 13.88
C LYS A 140 -15.69 -0.35 13.93
N LEU A 141 -14.70 -0.41 13.05
CA LEU A 141 -13.72 0.67 12.91
C LEU A 141 -14.38 2.02 12.56
N ARG A 142 -15.39 2.00 11.67
CA ARG A 142 -16.13 3.20 11.28
C ARG A 142 -16.91 3.78 12.46
N GLU A 143 -17.59 2.94 13.23
CA GLU A 143 -18.31 3.37 14.45
C GLU A 143 -17.36 4.03 15.46
N LEU A 144 -16.26 3.36 15.78
CA LEU A 144 -15.27 3.85 16.75
C LEU A 144 -14.57 5.12 16.28
N SER A 145 -14.27 5.22 14.99
CA SER A 145 -13.69 6.42 14.40
C SER A 145 -14.65 7.61 14.51
N ALA A 146 -15.93 7.41 14.22
CA ALA A 146 -16.97 8.44 14.37
C ALA A 146 -17.14 8.88 15.83
N ALA A 147 -16.89 7.97 16.78
CA ALA A 147 -16.93 8.27 18.23
C ALA A 147 -15.64 8.93 18.74
N GLY A 148 -14.56 8.98 17.95
CA GLY A 148 -13.26 9.49 18.36
C GLY A 148 -12.51 8.59 19.34
N ASP A 149 -12.87 7.29 19.42
CA ASP A 149 -12.35 6.36 20.42
C ASP A 149 -11.04 5.69 19.95
N VAL A 150 -9.94 6.42 20.07
CA VAL A 150 -8.58 5.97 19.69
C VAL A 150 -8.15 4.69 20.40
N GLU A 151 -8.46 4.54 21.69
CA GLU A 151 -8.01 3.36 22.44
C GLU A 151 -8.74 2.10 21.97
N SER A 152 -10.07 2.16 21.81
CA SER A 152 -10.85 1.02 21.30
C SER A 152 -10.48 0.66 19.84
N ILE A 153 -10.17 1.64 18.99
CA ILE A 153 -9.63 1.39 17.64
C ILE A 153 -8.30 0.66 17.74
N THR A 154 -7.40 1.13 18.60
CA THR A 154 -6.08 0.52 18.80
C THR A 154 -6.22 -0.93 19.24
N ASP A 155 -7.05 -1.20 20.22
CA ASP A 155 -7.30 -2.55 20.75
C ASP A 155 -7.96 -3.45 19.70
N LEU A 156 -8.92 -2.93 18.94
CA LEU A 156 -9.59 -3.65 17.86
C LEU A 156 -8.61 -4.04 16.73
N MET A 157 -7.72 -3.15 16.35
CA MET A 157 -6.70 -3.45 15.33
C MET A 157 -5.69 -4.49 15.83
N LEU A 158 -5.22 -4.34 17.08
CA LEU A 158 -4.26 -5.27 17.68
C LEU A 158 -4.87 -6.64 17.97
N SER A 159 -6.19 -6.75 18.18
CA SER A 159 -6.86 -8.04 18.40
C SER A 159 -6.77 -9.00 17.22
N ARG A 160 -6.42 -8.52 16.05
CA ARG A 160 -6.21 -9.32 14.83
C ARG A 160 -4.75 -9.79 14.66
N GLU A 161 -3.84 -9.23 15.44
CA GLU A 161 -2.44 -9.64 15.41
C GLU A 161 -2.19 -10.85 16.31
N PRO A 162 -1.18 -11.67 16.01
CA PRO A 162 -0.71 -12.68 16.95
C PRO A 162 -0.39 -12.05 18.31
N ALA A 163 -0.72 -12.75 19.40
CA ALA A 163 -0.57 -12.21 20.76
C ALA A 163 0.85 -11.67 21.02
N GLU A 164 1.87 -12.40 20.58
CA GLU A 164 3.27 -12.00 20.71
C GLU A 164 3.65 -10.74 19.93
N VAL A 165 2.89 -10.40 18.89
CA VAL A 165 3.05 -9.15 18.10
C VAL A 165 2.27 -8.03 18.79
N ALA A 166 1.02 -8.29 19.20
CA ALA A 166 0.15 -7.33 19.87
C ALA A 166 0.74 -6.78 21.19
N GLU A 167 1.54 -7.59 21.89
CA GLU A 167 2.23 -7.23 23.14
C GLU A 167 3.47 -6.34 22.92
N LEU A 168 3.95 -6.19 21.69
CA LEU A 168 5.11 -5.34 21.40
C LEU A 168 4.77 -3.86 21.60
N LEU A 169 5.55 -3.17 22.42
CA LEU A 169 5.42 -1.73 22.60
C LEU A 169 5.48 -0.94 21.27
N PRO A 170 6.39 -1.25 20.31
CA PRO A 170 6.38 -0.62 19.01
C PRO A 170 5.11 -0.86 18.19
N ALA A 171 4.53 -2.06 18.27
CA ALA A 171 3.28 -2.39 17.57
C ALA A 171 2.13 -1.54 18.12
N ARG A 172 1.96 -1.50 19.45
CA ARG A 172 0.92 -0.68 20.08
C ARG A 172 1.08 0.82 19.77
N ALA A 173 2.29 1.35 19.86
CA ALA A 173 2.56 2.76 19.57
C ALA A 173 2.26 3.12 18.11
N TRP A 174 2.62 2.25 17.16
CA TRP A 174 2.33 2.42 15.75
C TRP A 174 0.83 2.33 15.46
N THR A 175 0.15 1.31 16.02
CA THR A 175 -1.29 1.12 15.83
C THR A 175 -2.08 2.28 16.43
N LYS A 176 -1.67 2.79 17.61
CA LYS A 176 -2.28 4.00 18.19
C LYS A 176 -2.16 5.21 17.26
N THR A 177 -1.00 5.39 16.62
CA THR A 177 -0.84 6.46 15.63
C THR A 177 -1.79 6.29 14.44
N LYS A 178 -2.03 5.06 13.97
CA LYS A 178 -3.03 4.79 12.93
C LYS A 178 -4.44 5.10 13.40
N ALA A 179 -4.79 4.73 14.62
CA ALA A 179 -6.08 5.04 15.22
C ALA A 179 -6.30 6.57 15.31
N GLU A 180 -5.28 7.32 15.75
CA GLU A 180 -5.31 8.80 15.77
C GLU A 180 -5.52 9.38 14.36
N ASN A 181 -4.87 8.83 13.34
CA ASN A 181 -5.08 9.26 11.95
C ASN A 181 -6.52 8.98 11.50
N LEU A 182 -7.08 7.80 11.84
CA LEU A 182 -8.46 7.44 11.49
C LEU A 182 -9.51 8.38 12.10
N VAL A 183 -9.31 8.84 13.35
CA VAL A 183 -10.24 9.77 14.01
C VAL A 183 -10.09 11.22 13.54
N ASN A 184 -8.90 11.62 13.14
CA ASN A 184 -8.59 13.00 12.78
C ASN A 184 -8.67 13.30 11.27
N THR A 185 -8.92 12.29 10.46
CA THR A 185 -9.01 12.42 8.99
C THR A 185 -10.26 11.71 8.51
N ASP A 186 -11.04 12.34 7.64
CA ASP A 186 -12.17 11.67 7.00
C ASP A 186 -11.67 10.66 5.98
N MET A 187 -11.43 9.45 6.46
CA MET A 187 -11.01 8.30 5.66
C MET A 187 -12.11 7.24 5.52
N SER A 188 -13.36 7.59 5.88
CA SER A 188 -14.49 6.66 5.82
C SER A 188 -14.67 6.03 4.45
N ASP A 189 -14.42 6.79 3.38
CA ASP A 189 -14.52 6.32 2.00
C ASP A 189 -13.41 5.30 1.64
N GLY A 190 -12.23 5.40 2.28
CA GLY A 190 -11.11 4.48 2.10
C GLY A 190 -11.25 3.13 2.80
N LEU A 191 -12.12 3.02 3.81
CA LEU A 191 -12.33 1.76 4.52
C LEU A 191 -12.88 0.64 3.62
N GLY A 192 -13.64 1.00 2.59
CA GLY A 192 -14.17 0.04 1.60
C GLY A 192 -13.08 -0.67 0.79
N LEU A 193 -11.91 -0.06 0.62
CA LEU A 193 -10.79 -0.63 -0.15
C LEU A 193 -10.31 -1.97 0.41
N ALA A 194 -10.45 -2.21 1.71
CA ALA A 194 -10.09 -3.48 2.32
C ALA A 194 -10.93 -4.68 1.85
N LEU A 195 -12.06 -4.42 1.17
CA LEU A 195 -12.93 -5.44 0.56
C LEU A 195 -12.79 -5.50 -0.96
N GLU A 196 -12.07 -4.56 -1.56
CA GLU A 196 -11.85 -4.55 -3.00
C GLU A 196 -10.71 -5.49 -3.42
N ILE A 197 -10.80 -5.96 -4.65
CA ILE A 197 -9.72 -6.67 -5.33
C ILE A 197 -8.92 -5.63 -6.12
N ALA A 198 -7.62 -5.54 -5.87
CA ALA A 198 -6.76 -4.55 -6.54
C ALA A 198 -6.72 -4.75 -8.07
N VAL A 199 -6.78 -5.99 -8.51
CA VAL A 199 -6.84 -6.36 -9.93
C VAL A 199 -8.16 -7.08 -10.21
N ASP A 200 -9.03 -6.45 -10.98
CA ASP A 200 -10.27 -7.07 -11.42
C ASP A 200 -10.01 -7.93 -12.67
N ALA A 201 -9.81 -9.22 -12.44
CA ALA A 201 -9.59 -10.21 -13.50
C ALA A 201 -10.83 -10.46 -14.39
N SER A 202 -12.01 -9.93 -14.02
CA SER A 202 -13.25 -10.06 -14.80
C SER A 202 -13.48 -8.91 -15.78
N SER A 203 -12.63 -7.90 -15.79
CA SER A 203 -12.84 -6.64 -16.55
C SER A 203 -12.64 -6.73 -18.06
N GLY A 204 -12.34 -7.88 -18.61
CA GLY A 204 -12.36 -8.13 -20.06
C GLY A 204 -11.08 -7.85 -20.86
N ASP A 205 -10.12 -7.14 -20.29
CA ASP A 205 -8.89 -6.70 -20.99
C ASP A 205 -7.64 -7.53 -20.63
N ASP A 206 -7.79 -8.80 -20.25
CA ASP A 206 -6.68 -9.71 -19.89
C ASP A 206 -5.68 -9.09 -18.88
N PRO A 207 -6.13 -8.65 -17.70
CA PRO A 207 -5.25 -7.96 -16.73
C PRO A 207 -4.15 -8.88 -16.21
N LEU A 208 -4.38 -10.19 -16.07
CA LEU A 208 -3.34 -11.14 -15.65
C LEU A 208 -2.27 -11.34 -16.72
N GLY A 209 -2.68 -11.44 -18.00
CA GLY A 209 -1.73 -11.48 -19.10
C GLY A 209 -0.95 -10.18 -19.27
N THR A 210 -1.55 -9.04 -18.90
CA THR A 210 -0.85 -7.74 -18.88
C THR A 210 0.19 -7.71 -17.77
N LEU A 211 -0.13 -8.18 -16.56
CA LEU A 211 0.83 -8.36 -15.47
C LEU A 211 2.00 -9.27 -15.89
N ALA A 212 1.70 -10.39 -16.51
CA ALA A 212 2.71 -11.35 -16.97
C ALA A 212 3.68 -10.76 -18.00
N ARG A 213 3.29 -9.70 -18.71
CA ARG A 213 4.12 -9.01 -19.71
C ARG A 213 4.83 -7.76 -19.17
N PHE A 214 4.68 -7.43 -17.90
CA PHE A 214 5.42 -6.31 -17.32
C PHE A 214 6.93 -6.55 -17.46
N PRO A 215 7.70 -5.59 -18.05
CA PRO A 215 9.08 -5.83 -18.39
C PRO A 215 10.07 -5.58 -17.24
N GLY A 216 9.62 -4.96 -16.14
CA GLY A 216 10.47 -4.65 -14.98
C GLY A 216 10.48 -5.78 -13.95
N GLU A 217 11.42 -5.70 -13.02
CA GLU A 217 11.54 -6.62 -11.90
C GLU A 217 10.53 -6.29 -10.78
N VAL A 218 9.91 -7.30 -10.18
CA VAL A 218 8.98 -7.14 -9.06
C VAL A 218 9.46 -7.90 -7.82
N LEU A 219 9.58 -7.19 -6.71
CA LEU A 219 9.74 -7.79 -5.39
C LEU A 219 8.40 -7.76 -4.64
N VAL A 220 7.94 -8.91 -4.19
CA VAL A 220 6.82 -9.00 -3.24
C VAL A 220 7.40 -9.32 -1.86
N LEU A 221 7.10 -8.46 -0.89
CA LEU A 221 7.59 -8.59 0.48
C LEU A 221 6.41 -8.67 1.44
N THR A 222 6.30 -9.77 2.17
CA THR A 222 5.25 -10.01 3.18
C THR A 222 5.83 -10.65 4.44
N HIS A 223 5.01 -10.93 5.42
CA HIS A 223 5.38 -11.70 6.60
C HIS A 223 4.27 -12.66 7.00
N ASP A 224 4.62 -13.70 7.76
CA ASP A 224 3.69 -14.67 8.29
C ASP A 224 2.68 -14.04 9.26
N ASP A 225 1.54 -14.71 9.40
CA ASP A 225 0.50 -14.41 10.40
C ASP A 225 -0.06 -12.97 10.33
N ASP A 226 -0.12 -12.37 9.11
CA ASP A 226 -0.81 -11.10 8.89
C ASP A 226 -2.26 -11.37 8.38
N PRO A 227 -3.28 -11.17 9.22
CA PRO A 227 -4.66 -11.43 8.80
C PRO A 227 -5.20 -10.39 7.81
N ALA A 228 -4.53 -9.26 7.65
CA ALA A 228 -4.89 -8.24 6.67
C ALA A 228 -4.22 -8.47 5.30
N HIS A 229 -3.06 -9.14 5.30
CA HIS A 229 -2.26 -9.40 4.10
C HIS A 229 -1.77 -10.85 4.09
N PRO A 230 -2.66 -11.83 3.92
CA PRO A 230 -2.30 -13.26 3.92
C PRO A 230 -1.21 -13.58 2.90
N VAL A 231 -0.30 -14.50 3.24
CA VAL A 231 0.82 -14.90 2.37
C VAL A 231 0.32 -15.42 1.01
N GLU A 232 -0.84 -16.06 0.97
CA GLU A 232 -1.46 -16.57 -0.25
C GLU A 232 -1.77 -15.45 -1.27
N VAL A 233 -2.03 -14.22 -0.80
CA VAL A 233 -2.19 -13.05 -1.68
C VAL A 233 -0.85 -12.71 -2.34
N ALA A 234 0.24 -12.70 -1.58
CA ALA A 234 1.58 -12.46 -2.10
C ALA A 234 2.02 -13.54 -3.10
N GLU A 235 1.73 -14.81 -2.81
CA GLU A 235 1.97 -15.94 -3.70
C GLU A 235 1.19 -15.81 -5.03
N ALA A 236 -0.08 -15.41 -4.96
CA ALA A 236 -0.91 -15.19 -6.15
C ALA A 236 -0.36 -14.04 -7.02
N VAL A 237 0.16 -12.97 -6.41
CA VAL A 237 0.79 -11.85 -7.13
C VAL A 237 2.04 -12.32 -7.86
N VAL A 238 2.94 -13.04 -7.17
CA VAL A 238 4.17 -13.59 -7.78
C VAL A 238 3.84 -14.56 -8.92
N ALA A 239 2.83 -15.41 -8.75
CA ALA A 239 2.40 -16.33 -9.80
C ALA A 239 1.88 -15.62 -11.07
N ALA A 240 1.41 -14.38 -10.95
CA ALA A 240 0.87 -13.60 -12.07
C ALA A 240 1.93 -12.75 -12.80
N ILE A 241 3.13 -12.56 -12.25
CA ILE A 241 4.16 -11.67 -12.80
C ILE A 241 5.41 -12.47 -13.15
N SER A 242 5.86 -12.41 -14.41
CA SER A 242 6.91 -13.29 -14.92
C SER A 242 8.29 -13.06 -14.28
N ASP A 243 8.68 -11.80 -14.09
CA ASP A 243 9.95 -11.44 -13.43
C ASP A 243 9.67 -10.93 -12.03
N SER A 244 9.38 -11.86 -11.12
CA SER A 244 9.04 -11.55 -9.74
C SER A 244 9.66 -12.50 -8.74
N ARG A 245 9.89 -12.02 -7.51
CA ARG A 245 10.33 -12.83 -6.38
C ARG A 245 9.53 -12.52 -5.13
N LEU A 246 9.34 -13.53 -4.28
CA LEU A 246 8.66 -13.43 -2.99
C LEU A 246 9.67 -13.55 -1.86
N GLU A 247 9.55 -12.63 -0.91
CA GLU A 247 10.25 -12.69 0.38
C GLU A 247 9.19 -12.73 1.50
N VAL A 248 9.15 -13.82 2.25
CA VAL A 248 8.26 -13.99 3.40
C VAL A 248 9.10 -13.93 4.68
N LEU A 249 8.79 -12.98 5.54
CA LEU A 249 9.48 -12.78 6.80
C LEU A 249 8.68 -13.36 7.98
N PRO A 250 9.29 -13.62 9.14
CA PRO A 250 8.54 -13.99 10.34
C PRO A 250 7.53 -12.92 10.74
N ALA A 251 6.48 -13.32 11.46
CA ALA A 251 5.39 -12.46 11.92
C ALA A 251 5.88 -11.14 12.56
N GLY A 252 5.29 -10.02 12.15
CA GLY A 252 5.62 -8.68 12.63
C GLY A 252 6.96 -8.12 12.16
N SER A 253 7.66 -8.79 11.24
CA SER A 253 9.01 -8.40 10.81
C SER A 253 9.03 -7.12 10.00
N ILE A 254 8.06 -6.88 9.14
CA ILE A 254 8.09 -5.70 8.24
C ILE A 254 7.93 -4.40 9.01
N LEU A 255 6.98 -4.35 9.94
CA LEU A 255 6.62 -3.11 10.62
C LEU A 255 7.40 -2.90 11.93
N TRP A 256 7.72 -3.96 12.66
CA TRP A 256 8.17 -3.83 14.06
C TRP A 256 9.48 -4.53 14.42
N ARG A 257 9.70 -5.77 13.96
CA ARG A 257 10.85 -6.62 14.37
C ARG A 257 12.00 -6.66 13.37
N GLY A 258 11.70 -6.78 12.09
CA GLY A 258 12.66 -7.13 11.02
C GLY A 258 13.24 -5.96 10.24
N ARG A 259 13.24 -4.75 10.77
CA ARG A 259 13.68 -3.54 10.05
C ARG A 259 15.06 -3.66 9.38
N HIS A 260 15.98 -4.41 9.98
CA HIS A 260 17.31 -4.61 9.41
C HIS A 260 17.22 -5.50 8.17
N GLU A 261 16.46 -6.58 8.23
CA GLU A 261 16.29 -7.52 7.14
C GLU A 261 15.51 -6.88 5.98
N VAL A 262 14.42 -6.19 6.27
CA VAL A 262 13.67 -5.40 5.26
C VAL A 262 14.60 -4.40 4.54
N ARG A 263 15.45 -3.70 5.30
CA ARG A 263 16.40 -2.75 4.72
C ARG A 263 17.43 -3.44 3.84
N ARG A 264 17.94 -4.61 4.24
CA ARG A 264 18.87 -5.41 3.44
C ARG A 264 18.21 -5.84 2.12
N ILE A 265 17.02 -6.45 2.19
CA ILE A 265 16.26 -6.92 1.02
C ILE A 265 15.99 -5.79 0.04
N LEU A 266 15.48 -4.65 0.53
CA LEU A 266 15.17 -3.50 -0.31
C LEU A 266 16.43 -2.84 -0.87
N GLY A 267 17.52 -2.77 -0.09
CA GLY A 267 18.80 -2.26 -0.55
C GLY A 267 19.40 -3.13 -1.67
N GLU A 268 19.30 -4.45 -1.56
CA GLU A 268 19.74 -5.38 -2.61
C GLU A 268 18.86 -5.32 -3.87
N PHE A 269 17.56 -5.08 -3.68
CA PHE A 269 16.62 -4.99 -4.80
C PHE A 269 16.76 -3.70 -5.57
N PHE A 270 16.83 -2.55 -4.91
CA PHE A 270 16.89 -1.23 -5.54
C PHE A 270 18.30 -0.71 -5.79
N GLY A 271 19.32 -1.34 -5.18
CA GLY A 271 20.71 -0.91 -5.18
C GLY A 271 21.55 -1.14 -6.42
#